data_b9ef56f28692016ec215f7c97924f74d
#
_entry.id   b9ef56f28692016ec215f7c97924f74d
#
_cell.length_a   1.000
_cell.length_b   1.000
_cell.length_c   1.000
_cell.angle_alpha   90.00
_cell.angle_beta   90.00
_cell.angle_gamma   90.00
#
_symmetry.space_group_name_H-M   'P 1'
#
loop_
_entity.id
_entity.type
_entity.pdbx_description
1 polymer ?
#
loop_
_entity_poly.entity_id
_entity_poly.type
_entity_poly.pdbx_seq_one_letter_code
_entity_poly.pdbx_strand_id
1 'polypeptide(L)'
;MLCRPGVEPLPSTPIKVQTFLANLPLFREIAPQELDRIALGTREQHAARGEVLFRKGDPCDGFHMVVYGHVKLAFTSAGGDEKVVELIGPGQSFGEALMFMEKPYVVYAQALADTLLLHVGKAVVFEEIEREPRFARKMIAGLSRRLHGLVSDLEAYSLHSGTQRVIGYLLRAEPDPDSDGKVAQLRLPT
;
A
#
# COMPACT_ATOMS: atom_id res chain seq x y z
N MET A 1 -16.18 35.35 18.06
CA MET A 1 -15.14 34.40 18.55
C MET A 1 -15.83 33.09 18.83
N LEU A 2 -15.95 32.22 17.82
CA LEU A 2 -16.67 30.93 17.89
C LEU A 2 -15.64 29.81 18.03
N CYS A 3 -15.56 29.19 19.21
CA CYS A 3 -14.79 27.98 19.47
C CYS A 3 -15.34 26.84 18.58
N ARG A 4 -14.49 26.25 17.76
CA ARG A 4 -14.77 24.96 17.12
C ARG A 4 -14.69 23.86 18.19
N PRO A 5 -15.67 22.95 18.28
CA PRO A 5 -15.57 21.81 19.18
C PRO A 5 -14.39 20.93 18.73
N GLY A 6 -13.56 20.55 19.71
CA GLY A 6 -12.41 19.68 19.50
C GLY A 6 -12.85 18.33 18.93
N VAL A 7 -12.21 17.93 17.86
CA VAL A 7 -12.24 16.54 17.41
C VAL A 7 -11.45 15.75 18.47
N GLU A 8 -12.12 14.93 19.26
CA GLU A 8 -11.44 13.98 20.13
C GLU A 8 -10.56 13.07 19.27
N PRO A 9 -9.28 12.88 19.62
CA PRO A 9 -8.45 11.91 18.93
C PRO A 9 -9.07 10.53 19.13
N LEU A 10 -9.30 9.80 18.03
CA LEU A 10 -9.73 8.41 18.06
C LEU A 10 -8.81 7.62 19.01
N PRO A 11 -9.35 6.72 19.84
CA PRO A 11 -8.55 5.94 20.78
C PRO A 11 -7.51 5.15 19.99
N SER A 12 -6.24 5.48 20.18
CA SER A 12 -5.11 4.76 19.62
C SER A 12 -4.95 3.42 20.34
N THR A 13 -5.75 2.43 19.95
CA THR A 13 -5.42 1.04 20.27
C THR A 13 -4.10 0.74 19.57
N PRO A 14 -3.02 0.36 20.28
CA PRO A 14 -1.75 0.09 19.66
C PRO A 14 -1.94 -1.00 18.59
N ILE A 15 -1.61 -0.65 17.36
CA ILE A 15 -1.74 -1.55 16.23
C ILE A 15 -0.73 -2.69 16.43
N LYS A 16 -1.20 -3.92 16.32
CA LYS A 16 -0.29 -5.07 16.26
C LYS A 16 0.38 -5.08 14.89
N VAL A 17 1.49 -4.36 14.76
CA VAL A 17 2.27 -4.19 13.54
C VAL A 17 2.49 -5.53 12.82
N GLN A 18 2.84 -6.60 13.57
CA GLN A 18 3.06 -7.94 13.02
C GLN A 18 1.83 -8.48 12.27
N THR A 19 0.62 -8.22 12.79
CA THR A 19 -0.62 -8.69 12.15
C THR A 19 -0.82 -8.01 10.79
N PHE A 20 -0.50 -6.73 10.68
CA PHE A 20 -0.59 -6.01 9.42
C PHE A 20 0.51 -6.44 8.45
N LEU A 21 1.76 -6.60 8.93
CA LEU A 21 2.87 -7.09 8.10
C LEU A 21 2.58 -8.49 7.53
N ALA A 22 2.02 -9.41 8.32
CA ALA A 22 1.68 -10.77 7.89
C ALA A 22 0.66 -10.80 6.73
N ASN A 23 -0.20 -9.77 6.61
CA ASN A 23 -1.21 -9.67 5.56
C ASN A 23 -0.64 -9.14 4.24
N LEU A 24 0.57 -8.58 4.23
CA LEU A 24 1.20 -8.11 3.00
C LEU A 24 1.54 -9.29 2.08
N PRO A 25 1.25 -9.19 0.77
CA PRO A 25 1.68 -10.19 -0.20
C PRO A 25 3.19 -10.44 -0.16
N LEU A 26 3.98 -9.40 0.16
CA LEU A 26 5.42 -9.44 0.31
C LEU A 26 5.88 -10.33 1.48
N PHE A 27 5.12 -10.36 2.59
CA PHE A 27 5.47 -11.07 3.82
C PHE A 27 4.63 -12.33 4.08
N ARG A 28 3.83 -12.76 3.13
CA ARG A 28 2.84 -13.86 3.29
C ARG A 28 3.53 -15.15 3.64
N GLU A 29 4.57 -15.53 3.78
CA GLU A 29 5.21 -16.79 4.18
C GLU A 29 6.36 -16.58 5.18
N ILE A 30 6.42 -15.35 5.72
CA ILE A 30 7.44 -14.99 6.69
C ILE A 30 7.10 -15.60 8.05
N ALA A 31 8.10 -16.14 8.74
CA ALA A 31 7.90 -16.73 10.06
C ALA A 31 7.60 -15.64 11.11
N PRO A 32 6.83 -15.95 12.19
CA PRO A 32 6.49 -14.96 13.22
C PRO A 32 7.71 -14.25 13.82
N GLN A 33 8.80 -14.96 14.07
CA GLN A 33 10.03 -14.38 14.64
C GLN A 33 10.73 -13.42 13.67
N GLU A 34 10.65 -13.68 12.35
CA GLU A 34 11.15 -12.75 11.30
C GLU A 34 10.28 -11.50 11.27
N LEU A 35 8.94 -11.66 11.36
CA LEU A 35 8.01 -10.51 11.43
C LEU A 35 8.22 -9.67 12.69
N ASP A 36 8.50 -10.29 13.83
CA ASP A 36 8.79 -9.57 15.07
C ASP A 36 10.03 -8.68 14.92
N ARG A 37 11.08 -9.15 14.24
CA ARG A 37 12.28 -8.37 13.98
C ARG A 37 12.01 -7.22 13.00
N ILE A 38 11.27 -7.47 11.92
CA ILE A 38 10.84 -6.42 10.98
C ILE A 38 10.00 -5.36 11.70
N ALA A 39 9.12 -5.78 12.60
CA ALA A 39 8.28 -4.86 13.37
C ALA A 39 9.10 -3.90 14.26
N LEU A 40 10.27 -4.31 14.76
CA LEU A 40 11.16 -3.43 15.53
C LEU A 40 11.69 -2.24 14.71
N GLY A 41 11.85 -2.42 13.40
CA GLY A 41 12.26 -1.36 12.47
C GLY A 41 11.08 -0.72 11.72
N THR A 42 9.85 -0.95 12.18
CA THR A 42 8.63 -0.41 11.59
C THR A 42 8.05 0.68 12.50
N ARG A 43 7.69 1.83 11.92
CA ARG A 43 7.07 2.94 12.63
C ARG A 43 5.70 3.27 12.05
N GLU A 44 4.78 3.69 12.91
CA GLU A 44 3.51 4.26 12.50
C GLU A 44 3.73 5.70 11.99
N GLN A 45 3.05 6.04 10.90
CA GLN A 45 3.07 7.36 10.30
C GLN A 45 1.63 7.78 9.99
N HIS A 46 1.19 8.87 10.62
CA HIS A 46 -0.10 9.49 10.32
C HIS A 46 0.11 10.57 9.28
N ALA A 47 -0.80 10.64 8.32
CA ALA A 47 -0.82 11.68 7.31
C ALA A 47 -2.23 12.24 7.18
N ALA A 48 -2.37 13.56 7.30
CA ALA A 48 -3.64 14.25 7.08
C ALA A 48 -3.98 14.28 5.57
N ARG A 49 -5.26 14.42 5.25
CA ARG A 49 -5.69 14.58 3.86
C ARG A 49 -4.93 15.72 3.17
N GLY A 50 -4.34 15.43 2.01
CA GLY A 50 -3.55 16.36 1.20
C GLY A 50 -2.08 16.43 1.59
N GLU A 51 -1.66 15.80 2.69
CA GLU A 51 -0.26 15.76 3.12
C GLU A 51 0.60 14.97 2.14
N VAL A 52 1.77 15.51 1.82
CA VAL A 52 2.77 14.88 0.95
C VAL A 52 3.73 14.08 1.81
N LEU A 53 3.78 12.77 1.60
CA LEU A 53 4.63 11.83 2.34
C LEU A 53 6.09 11.94 1.91
N PHE A 54 6.31 12.03 0.62
CA PHE A 54 7.62 12.25 0.00
C PHE A 54 7.46 12.85 -1.41
N ARG A 55 8.53 13.42 -1.92
CA ARG A 55 8.61 14.02 -3.25
C ARG A 55 9.57 13.24 -4.15
N LYS A 56 9.45 13.44 -5.45
CA LYS A 56 10.44 12.97 -6.41
C LYS A 56 11.82 13.52 -6.05
N GLY A 57 12.81 12.60 -5.97
CA GLY A 57 14.19 12.93 -5.61
C GLY A 57 14.53 12.75 -4.14
N ASP A 58 13.52 12.62 -3.26
CA ASP A 58 13.78 12.33 -1.84
C ASP A 58 14.41 10.94 -1.68
N PRO A 59 15.29 10.74 -0.67
CA PRO A 59 15.89 9.43 -0.40
C PRO A 59 14.83 8.41 0.01
N CYS A 60 14.99 7.17 -0.47
CA CYS A 60 14.13 6.06 -0.10
C CYS A 60 14.79 5.24 1.01
N ASP A 61 14.39 5.47 2.25
CA ASP A 61 14.92 4.82 3.44
C ASP A 61 14.07 3.63 3.94
N GLY A 62 13.06 3.24 3.17
CA GLY A 62 12.15 2.15 3.47
C GLY A 62 10.99 2.09 2.49
N PHE A 63 9.98 1.31 2.84
CA PHE A 63 8.72 1.26 2.11
C PHE A 63 7.53 1.48 3.05
N HIS A 64 6.39 1.81 2.48
CA HIS A 64 5.18 2.12 3.23
C HIS A 64 4.09 1.08 2.98
N MET A 65 3.27 0.82 4.00
CA MET A 65 2.04 0.05 3.91
C MET A 65 0.87 0.90 4.41
N VAL A 66 -0.22 0.92 3.67
CA VAL A 66 -1.45 1.61 4.10
C VAL A 66 -2.23 0.70 5.05
N VAL A 67 -2.49 1.18 6.26
CA VAL A 67 -3.36 0.51 7.26
C VAL A 67 -4.81 0.92 7.04
N TYR A 68 -5.08 2.22 6.95
CA TYR A 68 -6.35 2.78 6.51
C TYR A 68 -6.10 4.08 5.74
N GLY A 69 -7.12 4.57 5.03
CA GLY A 69 -7.00 5.72 4.14
C GLY A 69 -6.49 5.32 2.75
N HIS A 70 -6.05 6.30 1.97
CA HIS A 70 -5.58 6.10 0.61
C HIS A 70 -4.43 7.04 0.29
N VAL A 71 -3.48 6.57 -0.51
CA VAL A 71 -2.34 7.34 -1.00
C VAL A 71 -2.33 7.35 -2.52
N LYS A 72 -2.10 8.52 -3.10
CA LYS A 72 -1.88 8.71 -4.53
C LYS A 72 -0.39 8.75 -4.82
N LEU A 73 0.07 7.96 -5.78
CA LEU A 73 1.38 8.08 -6.39
C LEU A 73 1.25 8.77 -7.74
N ALA A 74 1.99 9.87 -7.96
CA ALA A 74 1.87 10.62 -9.19
C ALA A 74 3.19 11.26 -9.64
N PHE A 75 3.29 11.51 -10.95
CA PHE A 75 4.30 12.40 -11.54
C PHE A 75 3.76 13.80 -11.65
N THR A 76 4.65 14.78 -11.50
CA THR A 76 4.37 16.17 -11.89
C THR A 76 5.26 16.52 -13.07
N SER A 77 4.67 17.02 -14.16
CA SER A 77 5.42 17.54 -15.30
C SER A 77 6.09 18.87 -14.95
N ALA A 78 7.04 19.32 -15.78
CA ALA A 78 7.65 20.63 -15.64
C ALA A 78 6.62 21.79 -15.79
N GLY A 79 5.51 21.54 -16.50
CA GLY A 79 4.39 22.48 -16.65
C GLY A 79 3.39 22.46 -15.49
N GLY A 80 3.58 21.57 -14.49
CA GLY A 80 2.68 21.45 -13.35
C GLY A 80 1.54 20.45 -13.54
N ASP A 81 1.43 19.81 -14.72
CA ASP A 81 0.42 18.77 -14.94
C ASP A 81 0.73 17.53 -14.11
N GLU A 82 -0.31 16.95 -13.55
CA GLU A 82 -0.23 15.75 -12.74
C GLU A 82 -0.67 14.53 -13.54
N LYS A 83 0.10 13.45 -13.41
CA LYS A 83 -0.29 12.11 -13.90
C LYS A 83 -0.26 11.09 -12.78
N VAL A 84 -1.44 10.63 -12.36
CA VAL A 84 -1.56 9.57 -11.38
C VAL A 84 -1.04 8.27 -11.97
N VAL A 85 -0.16 7.61 -11.22
CA VAL A 85 0.44 6.31 -11.54
C VAL A 85 -0.36 5.20 -10.90
N GLU A 86 -0.65 5.36 -9.59
CA GLU A 86 -1.31 4.33 -8.80
C GLU A 86 -2.05 4.95 -7.62
N LEU A 87 -3.16 4.33 -7.23
CA LEU A 87 -3.88 4.61 -5.99
C LEU A 87 -3.69 3.43 -5.04
N ILE A 88 -3.12 3.70 -3.88
CA ILE A 88 -2.76 2.69 -2.88
C ILE A 88 -3.80 2.74 -1.77
N GLY A 89 -4.47 1.63 -1.54
CA GLY A 89 -5.47 1.46 -0.48
C GLY A 89 -5.00 0.58 0.67
N PRO A 90 -5.88 0.33 1.65
CA PRO A 90 -5.57 -0.50 2.82
C PRO A 90 -5.05 -1.89 2.43
N GLY A 91 -4.00 -2.36 3.14
CA GLY A 91 -3.35 -3.64 2.90
C GLY A 91 -2.40 -3.66 1.69
N GLN A 92 -2.24 -2.55 0.98
CA GLN A 92 -1.28 -2.40 -0.10
C GLN A 92 -0.02 -1.68 0.37
N SER A 93 1.10 -1.93 -0.31
CA SER A 93 2.40 -1.32 -0.02
C SER A 93 2.99 -0.64 -1.25
N PHE A 94 3.91 0.31 -1.02
CA PHE A 94 4.60 1.06 -2.07
C PHE A 94 6.00 1.49 -1.61
N GLY A 95 6.90 1.69 -2.58
CA GLY A 95 8.29 2.12 -2.33
C GLY A 95 9.30 0.97 -2.33
N GLU A 96 8.86 -0.29 -2.25
CA GLU A 96 9.73 -1.47 -2.14
C GLU A 96 10.74 -1.56 -3.30
N ALA A 97 10.28 -1.31 -4.52
CA ALA A 97 11.14 -1.39 -5.69
C ALA A 97 12.32 -0.41 -5.60
N LEU A 98 12.05 0.82 -5.19
CA LEU A 98 13.08 1.86 -5.06
C LEU A 98 14.01 1.60 -3.87
N MET A 99 13.46 1.09 -2.75
CA MET A 99 14.24 0.66 -1.60
C MET A 99 15.26 -0.43 -1.99
N PHE A 100 14.82 -1.50 -2.70
CA PHE A 100 15.70 -2.58 -3.15
C PHE A 100 16.68 -2.15 -4.25
N MET A 101 16.29 -1.20 -5.10
CA MET A 101 17.16 -0.63 -6.13
C MET A 101 18.12 0.42 -5.59
N GLU A 102 17.99 0.81 -4.31
CA GLU A 102 18.76 1.87 -3.65
C GLU A 102 18.70 3.20 -4.41
N LYS A 103 17.53 3.52 -4.94
CA LYS A 103 17.29 4.74 -5.73
C LYS A 103 16.33 5.69 -5.00
N PRO A 104 16.47 7.01 -5.24
CA PRO A 104 15.53 7.99 -4.72
C PRO A 104 14.13 7.80 -5.35
N TYR A 105 13.11 8.38 -4.69
CA TYR A 105 11.75 8.34 -5.19
C TYR A 105 11.65 8.99 -6.58
N VAL A 106 10.94 8.35 -7.50
CA VAL A 106 10.73 8.82 -8.88
C VAL A 106 9.38 9.51 -9.07
N VAL A 107 8.47 9.32 -8.11
CA VAL A 107 7.14 9.94 -8.01
C VAL A 107 7.02 10.70 -6.70
N TYR A 108 5.96 11.48 -6.53
CA TYR A 108 5.56 11.93 -5.20
C TYR A 108 4.40 11.09 -4.68
N ALA A 109 4.24 11.04 -3.36
CA ALA A 109 3.13 10.38 -2.68
C ALA A 109 2.34 11.38 -1.85
N GLN A 110 1.00 11.34 -1.96
CA GLN A 110 0.10 12.23 -1.25
C GLN A 110 -1.09 11.48 -0.66
N ALA A 111 -1.41 11.74 0.60
CA ALA A 111 -2.60 11.20 1.25
C ALA A 111 -3.88 11.82 0.66
N LEU A 112 -4.84 11.00 0.25
CA LEU A 112 -6.14 11.44 -0.29
C LEU A 112 -7.22 11.62 0.78
N ALA A 113 -7.01 11.01 1.94
CA ALA A 113 -7.83 11.10 3.14
C ALA A 113 -6.90 11.07 4.35
N ASP A 114 -7.42 11.21 5.57
CA ASP A 114 -6.66 10.93 6.78
C ASP A 114 -6.22 9.47 6.73
N THR A 115 -4.92 9.25 6.77
CA THR A 115 -4.29 7.98 6.43
C THR A 115 -3.32 7.56 7.54
N LEU A 116 -3.38 6.28 7.91
CA LEU A 116 -2.37 5.65 8.74
C LEU A 116 -1.54 4.69 7.90
N LEU A 117 -0.23 4.85 8.01
CA LEU A 117 0.76 4.05 7.33
C LEU A 117 1.66 3.35 8.34
N LEU A 118 2.22 2.22 7.94
CA LEU A 118 3.41 1.64 8.55
C LEU A 118 4.58 1.89 7.61
N HIS A 119 5.62 2.54 8.11
CA HIS A 119 6.89 2.70 7.41
C HIS A 119 7.86 1.62 7.89
N VAL A 120 8.24 0.72 7.00
CA VAL A 120 9.21 -0.36 7.25
C VAL A 120 10.58 0.11 6.79
N GLY A 121 11.50 0.27 7.72
CA GLY A 121 12.84 0.79 7.43
C GLY A 121 13.67 -0.17 6.56
N LYS A 122 14.46 0.39 5.64
CA LYS A 122 15.35 -0.36 4.75
C LYS A 122 16.34 -1.22 5.54
N ALA A 123 16.95 -0.65 6.60
CA ALA A 123 17.98 -1.31 7.38
C ALA A 123 17.50 -2.65 7.94
N VAL A 124 16.34 -2.69 8.61
CA VAL A 124 15.83 -3.94 9.22
C VAL A 124 15.52 -5.01 8.18
N VAL A 125 15.06 -4.61 6.99
CA VAL A 125 14.81 -5.56 5.89
C VAL A 125 16.12 -6.16 5.38
N PHE A 126 17.14 -5.35 5.18
CA PHE A 126 18.45 -5.79 4.68
C PHE A 126 19.19 -6.63 5.72
N GLU A 127 19.15 -6.25 6.98
CA GLU A 127 19.70 -7.07 8.09
C GLU A 127 19.05 -8.45 8.16
N GLU A 128 17.72 -8.53 7.94
CA GLU A 128 17.02 -9.81 7.95
C GLU A 128 17.37 -10.66 6.71
N ILE A 129 17.58 -10.05 5.56
CA ILE A 129 18.06 -10.73 4.33
C ILE A 129 19.45 -11.32 4.55
N GLU A 130 20.37 -10.59 5.18
CA GLU A 130 21.74 -11.06 5.49
C GLU A 130 21.73 -12.18 6.53
N ARG A 131 20.84 -12.09 7.51
CA ARG A 131 20.72 -13.08 8.59
C ARG A 131 20.15 -14.42 8.12
N GLU A 132 19.12 -14.37 7.28
CA GLU A 132 18.37 -15.54 6.82
C GLU A 132 18.12 -15.47 5.30
N PRO A 133 18.97 -16.11 4.47
CA PRO A 133 18.81 -16.09 3.02
C PRO A 133 17.47 -16.63 2.50
N ARG A 134 16.75 -17.44 3.31
CA ARG A 134 15.40 -17.90 2.95
C ARG A 134 14.39 -16.75 2.98
N PHE A 135 14.62 -15.76 3.83
CA PHE A 135 13.80 -14.55 3.87
C PHE A 135 13.81 -13.84 2.51
N ALA A 136 14.99 -13.64 1.89
CA ALA A 136 15.10 -13.04 0.55
C ALA A 136 14.29 -13.81 -0.50
N ARG A 137 14.32 -15.16 -0.48
CA ARG A 137 13.52 -15.96 -1.43
C ARG A 137 12.02 -15.77 -1.23
N LYS A 138 11.54 -15.66 -0.01
CA LYS A 138 10.14 -15.38 0.31
C LYS A 138 9.72 -14.00 -0.20
N MET A 139 10.56 -12.98 -0.02
CA MET A 139 10.33 -11.64 -0.54
C MET A 139 10.29 -11.61 -2.07
N ILE A 140 11.23 -12.28 -2.74
CA ILE A 140 11.24 -12.41 -4.20
C ILE A 140 9.95 -13.09 -4.68
N ALA A 141 9.50 -14.15 -4.03
CA ALA A 141 8.23 -14.80 -4.36
C ALA A 141 7.03 -13.86 -4.18
N GLY A 142 7.04 -13.03 -3.13
CA GLY A 142 6.01 -12.00 -2.90
C GLY A 142 5.97 -10.94 -4.00
N LEU A 143 7.14 -10.41 -4.37
CA LEU A 143 7.27 -9.44 -5.47
C LEU A 143 6.87 -10.06 -6.82
N SER A 144 7.25 -11.31 -7.07
CA SER A 144 6.88 -12.04 -8.29
C SER A 144 5.38 -12.24 -8.40
N ARG A 145 4.69 -12.56 -7.30
CA ARG A 145 3.22 -12.66 -7.27
C ARG A 145 2.57 -11.30 -7.60
N ARG A 146 3.09 -10.21 -7.05
CA ARG A 146 2.59 -8.85 -7.37
C ARG A 146 2.79 -8.52 -8.85
N LEU A 147 3.97 -8.79 -9.39
CA LEU A 147 4.26 -8.59 -10.81
C LEU A 147 3.34 -9.42 -11.72
N HIS A 148 3.14 -10.70 -11.38
CA HIS A 148 2.22 -11.57 -12.10
C HIS A 148 0.79 -11.04 -12.08
N GLY A 149 0.32 -10.53 -10.94
CA GLY A 149 -0.99 -9.86 -10.83
C GLY A 149 -1.11 -8.67 -11.78
N LEU A 150 -0.10 -7.79 -11.82
CA LEU A 150 -0.07 -6.64 -12.73
C LEU A 150 -0.09 -7.04 -14.21
N VAL A 151 0.61 -8.13 -14.60
CA VAL A 151 0.58 -8.67 -15.96
C VAL A 151 -0.82 -9.18 -16.29
N SER A 152 -1.47 -9.91 -15.38
CA SER A 152 -2.85 -10.39 -15.58
C SER A 152 -3.86 -9.24 -15.69
N ASP A 153 -3.68 -8.18 -14.93
CA ASP A 153 -4.52 -6.98 -15.03
C ASP A 153 -4.31 -6.29 -16.38
N LEU A 154 -3.07 -6.17 -16.85
CA LEU A 154 -2.75 -5.60 -18.16
C LEU A 154 -3.37 -6.42 -19.29
N GLU A 155 -3.33 -7.75 -19.20
CA GLU A 155 -3.99 -8.65 -20.16
C GLU A 155 -5.50 -8.39 -20.17
N ALA A 156 -6.14 -8.34 -19.00
CA ALA A 156 -7.54 -8.03 -18.89
C ALA A 156 -7.90 -6.65 -19.47
N TYR A 157 -7.02 -5.65 -19.30
CA TYR A 157 -7.20 -4.32 -19.88
C TYR A 157 -7.04 -4.27 -21.39
N SER A 158 -6.12 -5.04 -21.96
CA SER A 158 -5.82 -5.00 -23.39
C SER A 158 -6.74 -5.88 -24.25
N LEU A 159 -7.25 -7.00 -23.70
CA LEU A 159 -8.03 -7.97 -24.45
C LEU A 159 -9.57 -7.80 -24.28
N HIS A 160 -10.03 -7.01 -23.28
CA HIS A 160 -11.45 -6.83 -23.01
C HIS A 160 -11.96 -5.44 -23.43
N SER A 161 -13.14 -5.40 -24.02
CA SER A 161 -13.87 -4.16 -24.29
C SER A 161 -14.21 -3.42 -22.98
N GLY A 162 -14.52 -2.12 -23.07
CA GLY A 162 -14.94 -1.33 -21.91
C GLY A 162 -16.10 -1.98 -21.14
N THR A 163 -17.08 -2.54 -21.86
CA THR A 163 -18.24 -3.25 -21.28
C THR A 163 -17.81 -4.53 -20.55
N GLN A 164 -16.93 -5.32 -21.15
CA GLN A 164 -16.40 -6.54 -20.52
C GLN A 164 -15.61 -6.24 -19.25
N ARG A 165 -14.86 -5.13 -19.23
CA ARG A 165 -14.12 -4.67 -18.03
C ARG A 165 -15.06 -4.31 -16.89
N VAL A 166 -16.14 -3.58 -17.19
CA VAL A 166 -17.17 -3.23 -16.19
C VAL A 166 -17.85 -4.50 -15.65
N ILE A 167 -18.25 -5.41 -16.54
CA ILE A 167 -18.87 -6.70 -16.14
C ILE A 167 -17.89 -7.50 -15.26
N GLY A 168 -16.62 -7.62 -15.67
CA GLY A 168 -15.59 -8.34 -14.88
C GLY A 168 -15.35 -7.70 -13.50
N TYR A 169 -15.39 -6.38 -13.40
CA TYR A 169 -15.31 -5.67 -12.12
C TYR A 169 -16.53 -5.98 -11.22
N LEU A 170 -17.73 -5.93 -11.77
CA LEU A 170 -18.97 -6.24 -11.06
C LEU A 170 -19.01 -7.70 -10.57
N LEU A 171 -18.51 -8.64 -11.36
CA LEU A 171 -18.44 -10.05 -10.99
C LEU A 171 -17.39 -10.37 -9.91
N ARG A 172 -16.38 -9.50 -9.72
CA ARG A 172 -15.39 -9.60 -8.64
C ARG A 172 -15.85 -8.92 -7.35
N ALA A 173 -16.91 -8.12 -7.40
CA ALA A 173 -17.48 -7.50 -6.21
C ALA A 173 -18.02 -8.60 -5.27
N GLU A 174 -17.64 -8.53 -3.98
CA GLU A 174 -18.14 -9.47 -2.99
C GLU A 174 -19.67 -9.37 -2.89
N PRO A 175 -20.38 -10.51 -2.80
CA PRO A 175 -21.82 -10.47 -2.57
C PRO A 175 -22.11 -9.76 -1.25
N ASP A 176 -23.17 -8.96 -1.22
CA ASP A 176 -23.65 -8.31 0.00
C ASP A 176 -23.99 -9.40 1.02
N PRO A 177 -23.36 -9.45 2.22
CA PRO A 177 -23.61 -10.48 3.21
C PRO A 177 -25.08 -10.52 3.69
N ASP A 178 -25.84 -9.43 3.52
CA ASP A 178 -27.24 -9.31 3.91
C ASP A 178 -28.22 -9.56 2.74
N SER A 179 -27.72 -9.96 1.58
CA SER A 179 -28.55 -10.28 0.41
C SER A 179 -28.42 -11.75 0.02
N ASP A 180 -29.49 -12.33 -0.52
CA ASP A 180 -29.55 -13.72 -1.04
C ASP A 180 -28.58 -13.97 -2.23
N GLY A 181 -27.42 -13.33 -2.25
CA GLY A 181 -26.41 -13.45 -3.30
C GLY A 181 -26.78 -12.76 -4.63
N LYS A 182 -27.85 -11.97 -4.65
CA LYS A 182 -28.34 -11.28 -5.84
C LYS A 182 -27.86 -9.85 -5.99
N VAL A 183 -27.26 -9.28 -4.95
CA VAL A 183 -26.76 -7.89 -4.93
C VAL A 183 -25.28 -7.91 -4.58
N ALA A 184 -24.48 -7.27 -5.40
CA ALA A 184 -23.05 -7.05 -5.12
C ALA A 184 -22.85 -5.63 -4.60
N GLN A 185 -22.17 -5.46 -3.47
CA GLN A 185 -21.74 -4.14 -3.00
C GLN A 185 -20.62 -3.60 -3.88
N LEU A 186 -20.90 -2.54 -4.60
CA LEU A 186 -19.92 -1.78 -5.35
C LEU A 186 -19.25 -0.78 -4.39
N ARG A 187 -18.03 -1.07 -3.94
CA ARG A 187 -17.18 -0.06 -3.30
C ARG A 187 -16.50 0.75 -4.40
N LEU A 188 -17.09 1.88 -4.76
CA LEU A 188 -16.41 2.87 -5.58
C LEU A 188 -15.32 3.52 -4.69
N PRO A 189 -14.07 3.63 -5.16
CA PRO A 189 -13.08 4.45 -4.48
C PRO A 189 -13.56 5.90 -4.50
N THR A 190 -13.82 6.46 -3.33
CA THR A 190 -14.14 7.88 -3.13
C THR A 190 -12.88 8.72 -3.17
#